data_32ce40756b8f40d4f1c8fcd9d42ce284
#
_entry.id   32ce40756b8f40d4f1c8fcd9d42ce284
#
_cell.length_a   1.000
_cell.length_b   1.000
_cell.length_c   1.000
_cell.angle_alpha   90.00
_cell.angle_beta   90.00
_cell.angle_gamma   90.00
#
_symmetry.space_group_name_H-M   'P 1'
#
loop_
_entity.id
_entity.type
_entity.pdbx_description
1 polymer ?
#
loop_
_entity_poly.entity_id
_entity_poly.type
_entity_poly.pdbx_seq_one_letter_code
_entity_poly.pdbx_strand_id
1 'polypeptide(L)'
;FTNNRFSIVLACRQSGKSISSVAYLLWFAIFHPEKTVAILANKGATAGEMLARITLMLEHLPFFLQPGCRALNKRSIEFSNNSRIISAATSGDSIRGLSINLLYLDEFAFVERAAEFYTSTYPVISSGKDTKVIITSTANGIGNIFHKIWEGAVQGVNEYKPFRVDWWDVPGRDEKWKDETISNTSQLQFDQEFGNTF
;
A
#
# COMPACT_ATOMS: atom_id res chain seq x y z
N PHE A 1 3.55 -10.80 -1.73
CA PHE A 1 4.55 -9.72 -1.85
C PHE A 1 5.99 -10.25 -1.84
N THR A 2 6.30 -11.29 -1.07
CA THR A 2 7.69 -11.76 -0.89
C THR A 2 8.39 -12.13 -2.20
N ASN A 3 7.72 -12.83 -3.09
CA ASN A 3 8.30 -13.35 -4.34
C ASN A 3 8.20 -12.40 -5.54
N ASN A 4 7.51 -11.27 -5.40
CA ASN A 4 7.30 -10.34 -6.50
C ASN A 4 8.04 -9.02 -6.21
N ARG A 5 8.69 -8.48 -7.23
CA ARG A 5 9.30 -7.16 -7.16
C ARG A 5 8.24 -6.06 -7.22
N PHE A 6 7.29 -6.20 -8.13
CA PHE A 6 6.18 -5.28 -8.31
C PHE A 6 4.85 -5.98 -8.04
N SER A 7 4.02 -5.39 -7.21
CA SER A 7 2.68 -5.90 -6.88
C SER A 7 1.66 -4.78 -6.97
N ILE A 8 0.52 -5.08 -7.59
CA ILE A 8 -0.63 -4.17 -7.61
C ILE A 8 -1.86 -4.90 -7.07
N VAL A 9 -2.55 -4.29 -6.12
CA VAL A 9 -3.68 -4.88 -5.41
C VAL A 9 -4.91 -4.02 -5.62
N LEU A 10 -5.89 -4.57 -6.32
CA LEU A 10 -7.25 -4.05 -6.40
C LEU A 10 -8.07 -4.79 -5.34
N ALA A 11 -8.47 -4.11 -4.30
CA ALA A 11 -9.17 -4.76 -3.20
C ALA A 11 -10.33 -3.91 -2.70
N CYS A 12 -11.45 -4.55 -2.45
CA CYS A 12 -12.63 -3.90 -1.94
C CYS A 12 -12.37 -3.22 -0.58
N ARG A 13 -13.21 -2.27 -0.23
CA ARG A 13 -13.12 -1.57 1.06
C ARG A 13 -13.25 -2.53 2.23
N GLN A 14 -12.47 -2.27 3.30
CA GLN A 14 -12.47 -3.08 4.54
C GLN A 14 -12.15 -4.57 4.33
N SER A 15 -11.37 -4.90 3.30
CA SER A 15 -10.85 -6.26 3.05
C SER A 15 -9.58 -6.60 3.84
N GLY A 16 -9.10 -5.70 4.69
CA GLY A 16 -7.85 -5.90 5.43
C GLY A 16 -6.59 -5.51 4.65
N LYS A 17 -6.70 -4.92 3.44
CA LYS A 17 -5.55 -4.58 2.58
C LYS A 17 -4.48 -3.78 3.31
N SER A 18 -4.86 -2.70 4.02
CA SER A 18 -3.90 -1.83 4.70
C SER A 18 -3.22 -2.54 5.88
N ILE A 19 -3.99 -3.33 6.66
CA ILE A 19 -3.44 -4.06 7.81
C ILE A 19 -2.45 -5.13 7.38
N SER A 20 -2.77 -5.89 6.33
CA SER A 20 -1.87 -6.91 5.77
C SER A 20 -0.61 -6.28 5.18
N SER A 21 -0.75 -5.14 4.52
CA SER A 21 0.38 -4.41 3.95
C SER A 21 1.32 -3.90 5.04
N VAL A 22 0.81 -3.21 6.08
CA VAL A 22 1.67 -2.70 7.15
C VAL A 22 2.35 -3.82 7.94
N ALA A 23 1.71 -4.98 8.11
CA ALA A 23 2.34 -6.16 8.71
C ALA A 23 3.54 -6.64 7.86
N TYR A 24 3.39 -6.68 6.54
CA TYR A 24 4.48 -7.01 5.63
C TYR A 24 5.61 -5.98 5.66
N LEU A 25 5.28 -4.67 5.68
CA LEU A 25 6.28 -3.59 5.76
C LEU A 25 7.10 -3.68 7.05
N LEU A 26 6.44 -3.93 8.19
CA LEU A 26 7.10 -4.12 9.48
C LEU A 26 8.01 -5.35 9.45
N TRP A 27 7.50 -6.50 8.98
CA TRP A 27 8.30 -7.71 8.83
C TRP A 27 9.54 -7.45 7.97
N PHE A 28 9.36 -6.78 6.82
CA PHE A 28 10.48 -6.48 5.93
C PHE A 28 11.54 -5.63 6.62
N ALA A 29 11.17 -4.57 7.35
CA ALA A 29 12.10 -3.70 8.03
C ALA A 29 12.82 -4.39 9.20
N ILE A 30 12.14 -5.28 9.93
CA ILE A 30 12.73 -6.00 11.08
C ILE A 30 13.75 -7.04 10.63
N PHE A 31 13.38 -7.85 9.63
CA PHE A 31 14.17 -9.03 9.25
C PHE A 31 15.16 -8.80 8.11
N HIS A 32 15.20 -7.59 7.53
CA HIS A 32 16.19 -7.22 6.51
C HIS A 32 16.92 -5.95 6.96
N PRO A 33 18.20 -6.05 7.35
CA PRO A 33 18.96 -4.89 7.82
C PRO A 33 19.22 -3.88 6.70
N GLU A 34 19.45 -2.63 7.09
CA GLU A 34 19.85 -1.54 6.18
C GLU A 34 18.83 -1.24 5.07
N LYS A 35 17.52 -1.43 5.35
CA LYS A 35 16.46 -1.18 4.39
C LYS A 35 15.67 0.09 4.71
N THR A 36 15.38 0.85 3.68
CA THR A 36 14.45 1.98 3.76
C THR A 36 13.11 1.58 3.14
N VAL A 37 12.07 1.66 3.95
CA VAL A 37 10.67 1.45 3.55
C VAL A 37 9.98 2.80 3.51
N ALA A 38 9.33 3.14 2.39
CA ALA A 38 8.54 4.36 2.26
C ALA A 38 7.06 4.02 2.13
N ILE A 39 6.24 4.65 2.97
CA ILE A 39 4.78 4.59 2.94
C ILE A 39 4.27 5.92 2.40
N LEU A 40 3.61 5.89 1.27
CA LEU A 40 3.00 7.06 0.67
C LEU A 40 1.49 6.86 0.51
N ALA A 41 0.72 7.86 0.92
CA ALA A 41 -0.72 7.88 0.77
C ALA A 41 -1.17 9.23 0.20
N ASN A 42 -2.40 9.30 -0.27
CA ASN A 42 -2.97 10.54 -0.82
C ASN A 42 -2.81 11.74 0.13
N LYS A 43 -2.97 11.52 1.44
CA LYS A 43 -2.79 12.54 2.49
C LYS A 43 -1.73 12.10 3.49
N GLY A 44 -0.94 13.07 3.98
CA GLY A 44 0.07 12.81 5.01
C GLY A 44 -0.52 12.25 6.31
N ALA A 45 -1.74 12.66 6.66
CA ALA A 45 -2.46 12.09 7.81
C ALA A 45 -2.73 10.58 7.63
N THR A 46 -3.17 10.15 6.46
CA THR A 46 -3.40 8.73 6.15
C THR A 46 -2.11 7.92 6.22
N ALA A 47 -1.01 8.45 5.67
CA ALA A 47 0.31 7.81 5.79
C ALA A 47 0.77 7.71 7.26
N GLY A 48 0.51 8.76 8.06
CA GLY A 48 0.77 8.76 9.50
C GLY A 48 -0.04 7.72 10.27
N GLU A 49 -1.31 7.52 9.92
CA GLU A 49 -2.15 6.46 10.50
C GLU A 49 -1.60 5.06 10.22
N MET A 50 -1.06 4.84 9.03
CA MET A 50 -0.41 3.56 8.71
C MET A 50 0.84 3.34 9.57
N LEU A 51 1.64 4.38 9.77
CA LEU A 51 2.81 4.30 10.65
C LEU A 51 2.40 4.06 12.10
N ALA A 52 1.31 4.67 12.58
CA ALA A 52 0.77 4.41 13.92
C ALA A 52 0.33 2.94 14.08
N ARG A 53 -0.28 2.34 13.05
CA ARG A 53 -0.60 0.91 13.05
C ARG A 53 0.64 0.03 13.11
N ILE A 54 1.72 0.40 12.40
CA ILE A 54 3.01 -0.29 12.49
C ILE A 54 3.56 -0.21 13.91
N THR A 55 3.51 0.97 14.54
CA THR A 55 3.94 1.15 15.93
C THR A 55 3.14 0.25 16.88
N LEU A 56 1.82 0.22 16.73
CA LEU A 56 0.97 -0.66 17.52
C LEU A 56 1.31 -2.14 17.32
N MET A 57 1.53 -2.57 16.08
CA MET A 57 1.95 -3.95 15.80
C MET A 57 3.31 -4.27 16.42
N LEU A 58 4.26 -3.34 16.36
CA LEU A 58 5.58 -3.48 16.94
C LEU A 58 5.49 -3.69 18.47
N GLU A 59 4.66 -2.91 19.15
CA GLU A 59 4.41 -3.00 20.58
C GLU A 59 3.78 -4.34 21.02
N HIS A 60 3.01 -4.97 20.10
CA HIS A 60 2.34 -6.25 20.37
C HIS A 60 3.17 -7.47 19.92
N LEU A 61 4.33 -7.28 19.30
CA LEU A 61 5.21 -8.39 19.02
C LEU A 61 5.73 -9.03 20.30
N PRO A 62 5.95 -10.35 20.33
CA PRO A 62 6.68 -10.98 21.43
C PRO A 62 8.04 -10.29 21.63
N PHE A 63 8.43 -10.12 22.89
CA PHE A 63 9.64 -9.37 23.27
C PHE A 63 10.89 -9.79 22.47
N PHE A 64 11.06 -11.10 22.26
CA PHE A 64 12.21 -11.62 21.51
C PHE A 64 12.22 -11.31 20.01
N LEU A 65 11.08 -10.82 19.46
CA LEU A 65 10.96 -10.35 18.08
C LEU A 65 10.99 -8.82 17.96
N GLN A 66 10.91 -8.09 19.09
CA GLN A 66 10.95 -6.64 19.06
C GLN A 66 12.37 -6.15 18.81
N PRO A 67 12.65 -5.46 17.68
CA PRO A 67 13.95 -4.85 17.45
C PRO A 67 14.09 -3.61 18.35
N GLY A 68 15.32 -3.26 18.68
CA GLY A 68 15.58 -1.95 19.29
C GLY A 68 15.19 -0.83 18.32
N CYS A 69 14.57 0.24 18.85
CA CYS A 69 14.25 1.44 18.11
C CYS A 69 15.22 2.56 18.48
N ARG A 70 15.87 3.19 17.49
CA ARG A 70 16.72 4.36 17.66
C ARG A 70 15.91 5.66 17.67
N ALA A 71 14.86 5.70 16.84
CA ALA A 71 13.91 6.80 16.78
C ALA A 71 12.51 6.27 16.50
N LEU A 72 11.53 6.86 17.18
CA LEU A 72 10.11 6.58 16.98
C LEU A 72 9.37 7.91 17.00
N ASN A 73 8.88 8.36 15.86
CA ASN A 73 8.15 9.61 15.75
C ASN A 73 6.97 9.48 14.77
N LYS A 74 6.18 10.54 14.63
CA LYS A 74 4.94 10.54 13.81
C LYS A 74 5.17 10.30 12.30
N ARG A 75 6.40 10.37 11.82
CA ARG A 75 6.71 10.27 10.38
C ARG A 75 7.75 9.20 10.06
N SER A 76 8.47 8.68 11.07
CA SER A 76 9.47 7.66 10.85
C SER A 76 9.71 6.79 12.06
N ILE A 77 10.13 5.56 11.79
CA ILE A 77 10.64 4.60 12.77
C ILE A 77 12.03 4.20 12.28
N GLU A 78 13.04 4.28 13.16
CA GLU A 78 14.40 3.83 12.87
C GLU A 78 14.77 2.69 13.82
N PHE A 79 15.18 1.58 13.24
CA PHE A 79 15.51 0.36 13.98
C PHE A 79 17.03 0.23 14.23
N SER A 80 17.37 -0.55 15.25
CA SER A 80 18.78 -0.83 15.60
C SER A 80 19.55 -1.57 14.51
N ASN A 81 18.87 -2.28 13.59
CA ASN A 81 19.45 -2.94 12.44
C ASN A 81 19.73 -2.00 11.24
N ASN A 82 19.67 -0.67 11.44
CA ASN A 82 19.82 0.38 10.45
C ASN A 82 18.71 0.45 9.40
N SER A 83 17.63 -0.31 9.56
CA SER A 83 16.44 -0.14 8.72
C SER A 83 15.55 0.98 9.23
N ARG A 84 14.78 1.58 8.35
CA ARG A 84 13.82 2.64 8.70
C ARG A 84 12.56 2.53 7.89
N ILE A 85 11.45 2.98 8.49
CA ILE A 85 10.16 3.16 7.82
C ILE A 85 9.83 4.64 7.88
N ILE A 86 9.53 5.24 6.74
CA ILE A 86 9.13 6.65 6.62
C ILE A 86 7.72 6.74 6.06
N SER A 87 6.97 7.76 6.48
CA SER A 87 5.62 8.03 5.96
C SER A 87 5.49 9.47 5.49
N ALA A 88 4.88 9.66 4.31
CA ALA A 88 4.65 10.98 3.73
C ALA A 88 3.40 11.01 2.85
N ALA A 89 2.93 12.21 2.50
CA ALA A 89 1.97 12.37 1.42
C ALA A 89 2.62 12.05 0.08
N THR A 90 1.85 11.53 -0.86
CA THR A 90 2.31 11.27 -2.23
C THR A 90 2.50 12.60 -2.97
N SER A 91 3.74 13.00 -3.15
CA SER A 91 4.13 14.18 -3.93
C SER A 91 5.43 13.92 -4.66
N GLY A 92 5.71 14.66 -5.72
CA GLY A 92 6.91 14.48 -6.56
C GLY A 92 8.23 14.54 -5.81
N ASP A 93 8.25 15.20 -4.65
CA ASP A 93 9.46 15.38 -3.84
C ASP A 93 9.52 14.50 -2.60
N SER A 94 8.46 13.73 -2.30
CA SER A 94 8.33 12.97 -1.04
C SER A 94 9.46 11.97 -0.79
N ILE A 95 10.00 11.37 -1.84
CA ILE A 95 11.07 10.37 -1.76
C ILE A 95 12.27 10.70 -2.64
N ARG A 96 12.30 11.92 -3.20
CA ARG A 96 13.40 12.37 -4.04
C ARG A 96 14.70 12.41 -3.24
N GLY A 97 15.77 11.85 -3.79
CA GLY A 97 17.07 11.78 -3.11
C GLY A 97 17.18 10.70 -2.04
N LEU A 98 16.14 9.90 -1.83
CA LEU A 98 16.19 8.77 -0.91
C LEU A 98 16.47 7.47 -1.67
N SER A 99 17.30 6.63 -1.08
CA SER A 99 17.47 5.24 -1.53
C SER A 99 16.37 4.40 -0.90
N ILE A 100 15.38 3.95 -1.69
CA ILE A 100 14.23 3.18 -1.22
C ILE A 100 14.39 1.73 -1.63
N ASN A 101 14.20 0.82 -0.68
CA ASN A 101 14.20 -0.63 -0.92
C ASN A 101 12.79 -1.20 -1.07
N LEU A 102 11.80 -0.59 -0.41
CA LEU A 102 10.39 -0.98 -0.51
C LEU A 102 9.52 0.27 -0.50
N LEU A 103 8.80 0.49 -1.58
CA LEU A 103 7.82 1.56 -1.74
C LEU A 103 6.41 0.99 -1.63
N TYR A 104 5.61 1.53 -0.73
CA TYR A 104 4.20 1.23 -0.58
C TYR A 104 3.36 2.46 -0.90
N LEU A 105 2.45 2.32 -1.87
CA LEU A 105 1.52 3.35 -2.30
C LEU A 105 0.10 2.93 -1.90
N ASP A 106 -0.49 3.64 -0.94
CA ASP A 106 -1.85 3.37 -0.47
C ASP A 106 -2.87 4.28 -1.14
N GLU A 107 -4.03 3.71 -1.45
CA GLU A 107 -5.15 4.38 -2.12
C GLU A 107 -4.72 5.14 -3.38
N PHE A 108 -3.86 4.50 -4.20
CA PHE A 108 -3.17 5.16 -5.29
C PHE A 108 -4.10 5.66 -6.41
N ALA A 109 -5.27 5.04 -6.60
CA ALA A 109 -6.27 5.52 -7.56
C ALA A 109 -6.85 6.90 -7.20
N PHE A 110 -6.72 7.35 -5.94
CA PHE A 110 -7.23 8.62 -5.43
C PHE A 110 -6.15 9.70 -5.30
N VAL A 111 -4.91 9.42 -5.68
CA VAL A 111 -3.81 10.37 -5.60
C VAL A 111 -3.95 11.40 -6.72
N GLU A 112 -4.03 12.67 -6.33
CA GLU A 112 -3.97 13.77 -7.28
C GLU A 112 -2.60 13.78 -7.99
N ARG A 113 -2.58 14.03 -9.30
CA ARG A 113 -1.35 14.01 -10.13
C ARG A 113 -0.53 12.72 -10.01
N ALA A 114 -1.19 11.60 -9.77
CA ALA A 114 -0.52 10.30 -9.61
C ALA A 114 0.37 9.93 -10.81
N ALA A 115 0.03 10.35 -12.03
CA ALA A 115 0.85 10.12 -13.22
C ALA A 115 2.18 10.89 -13.17
N GLU A 116 2.15 12.16 -12.78
CA GLU A 116 3.36 12.99 -12.62
C GLU A 116 4.26 12.42 -11.52
N PHE A 117 3.65 12.08 -10.37
CA PHE A 117 4.35 11.42 -9.27
C PHE A 117 5.01 10.12 -9.73
N TYR A 118 4.26 9.24 -10.39
CA TYR A 118 4.79 7.96 -10.85
C TYR A 118 5.96 8.12 -11.81
N THR A 119 5.84 9.06 -12.77
CA THR A 119 6.90 9.36 -13.73
C THR A 119 8.17 9.91 -13.04
N SER A 120 8.00 10.82 -12.08
CA SER A 120 9.14 11.41 -11.34
C SER A 120 9.80 10.43 -10.36
N THR A 121 9.05 9.46 -9.86
CA THR A 121 9.49 8.47 -8.87
C THR A 121 10.05 7.20 -9.53
N TYR A 122 9.63 6.89 -10.74
CA TYR A 122 10.06 5.68 -11.44
C TYR A 122 11.58 5.52 -11.54
N PRO A 123 12.41 6.58 -11.77
CA PRO A 123 13.87 6.45 -11.73
C PRO A 123 14.42 5.97 -10.39
N VAL A 124 13.80 6.37 -9.26
CA VAL A 124 14.19 5.91 -7.92
C VAL A 124 13.88 4.42 -7.76
N ILE A 125 12.76 3.97 -8.33
CA ILE A 125 12.34 2.57 -8.32
C ILE A 125 13.22 1.72 -9.23
N SER A 126 13.50 2.21 -10.46
CA SER A 126 14.21 1.45 -11.49
C SER A 126 15.72 1.37 -11.25
N SER A 127 16.32 2.35 -10.56
CA SER A 127 17.75 2.38 -10.25
C SER A 127 18.20 1.25 -9.31
N GLY A 128 17.32 0.79 -8.42
CA GLY A 128 17.59 -0.33 -7.52
C GLY A 128 17.12 -1.65 -8.12
N LYS A 129 18.02 -2.60 -8.36
CA LYS A 129 17.65 -3.93 -8.90
C LYS A 129 16.67 -4.68 -7.99
N ASP A 130 16.74 -4.44 -6.68
CA ASP A 130 15.95 -5.13 -5.63
C ASP A 130 14.85 -4.26 -5.02
N THR A 131 14.63 -3.05 -5.53
CA THR A 131 13.56 -2.18 -5.02
C THR A 131 12.21 -2.80 -5.30
N LYS A 132 11.43 -3.01 -4.24
CA LYS A 132 10.06 -3.54 -4.32
C LYS A 132 9.04 -2.41 -4.34
N VAL A 133 7.97 -2.59 -5.09
CA VAL A 133 6.83 -1.67 -5.12
C VAL A 133 5.54 -2.42 -4.88
N ILE A 134 4.74 -1.93 -3.95
CA ILE A 134 3.40 -2.42 -3.66
C ILE A 134 2.43 -1.26 -3.82
N ILE A 135 1.48 -1.40 -4.72
CA ILE A 135 0.42 -0.42 -4.96
C ILE A 135 -0.90 -1.04 -4.52
N THR A 136 -1.65 -0.36 -3.68
CA THR A 136 -2.98 -0.81 -3.26
C THR A 136 -4.02 0.27 -3.49
N SER A 137 -5.21 -0.11 -3.94
CA SER A 137 -6.37 0.79 -4.03
C SER A 137 -7.69 0.04 -4.13
N THR A 138 -8.79 0.71 -3.86
CA THR A 138 -10.11 0.41 -4.47
C THR A 138 -10.16 1.00 -5.87
N ALA A 139 -11.15 0.60 -6.67
CA ALA A 139 -11.40 1.20 -7.98
C ALA A 139 -11.81 2.68 -7.83
N ASN A 140 -11.40 3.53 -8.77
CA ASN A 140 -11.77 4.94 -8.82
C ASN A 140 -11.90 5.40 -10.28
N GLY A 141 -12.81 4.76 -11.03
CA GLY A 141 -13.06 5.07 -12.43
C GLY A 141 -11.93 4.70 -13.38
N ILE A 142 -12.21 4.84 -14.66
CA ILE A 142 -11.35 4.46 -15.78
C ILE A 142 -10.33 5.57 -16.11
N GLY A 143 -9.15 5.20 -16.60
CA GLY A 143 -8.19 6.11 -17.22
C GLY A 143 -7.17 6.75 -16.28
N ASN A 144 -7.32 6.63 -14.95
CA ASN A 144 -6.26 7.04 -14.02
C ASN A 144 -5.04 6.10 -14.10
N ILE A 145 -3.92 6.51 -13.49
CA ILE A 145 -2.67 5.74 -13.58
C ILE A 145 -2.76 4.36 -12.91
N PHE A 146 -3.53 4.24 -11.82
CA PHE A 146 -3.75 2.95 -11.15
C PHE A 146 -4.47 1.98 -12.10
N HIS A 147 -5.55 2.43 -12.75
CA HIS A 147 -6.27 1.64 -13.75
C HIS A 147 -5.35 1.19 -14.89
N LYS A 148 -4.54 2.10 -15.44
CA LYS A 148 -3.59 1.76 -16.53
C LYS A 148 -2.56 0.72 -16.11
N ILE A 149 -1.99 0.84 -14.90
CA ILE A 149 -1.03 -0.15 -14.39
C ILE A 149 -1.74 -1.48 -14.14
N TRP A 150 -2.98 -1.45 -13.60
CA TRP A 150 -3.79 -2.64 -13.36
C TRP A 150 -4.09 -3.40 -14.65
N GLU A 151 -4.62 -2.71 -15.66
CA GLU A 151 -4.88 -3.30 -16.99
C GLU A 151 -3.62 -3.91 -17.59
N GLY A 152 -2.51 -3.18 -17.58
CA GLY A 152 -1.22 -3.69 -18.06
C GLY A 152 -0.74 -4.93 -17.28
N ALA A 153 -1.00 -4.99 -15.99
CA ALA A 153 -0.65 -6.15 -15.15
C ALA A 153 -1.51 -7.38 -15.47
N VAL A 154 -2.82 -7.18 -15.66
CA VAL A 154 -3.75 -8.25 -16.03
C VAL A 154 -3.43 -8.80 -17.40
N GLN A 155 -3.06 -7.95 -18.35
CA GLN A 155 -2.69 -8.33 -19.71
C GLN A 155 -1.24 -8.86 -19.81
N GLY A 156 -0.45 -8.79 -18.73
CA GLY A 156 0.95 -9.22 -18.74
C GLY A 156 1.89 -8.30 -19.55
N VAL A 157 1.49 -7.04 -19.78
CA VAL A 157 2.26 -6.04 -20.54
C VAL A 157 3.28 -5.30 -19.67
N ASN A 158 3.10 -5.32 -18.36
CA ASN A 158 4.04 -4.74 -17.40
C ASN A 158 4.52 -5.78 -16.38
N GLU A 159 5.50 -5.40 -15.54
CA GLU A 159 6.11 -6.29 -14.55
C GLU A 159 5.29 -6.45 -13.25
N TYR A 160 4.15 -5.76 -13.12
CA TYR A 160 3.32 -5.85 -11.94
C TYR A 160 2.57 -7.17 -11.87
N LYS A 161 2.61 -7.81 -10.70
CA LYS A 161 1.76 -8.96 -10.40
C LYS A 161 0.42 -8.45 -9.84
N PRO A 162 -0.72 -8.69 -10.53
CA PRO A 162 -2.03 -8.27 -10.06
C PRO A 162 -2.55 -9.22 -8.98
N PHE A 163 -3.17 -8.64 -7.95
CA PHE A 163 -3.93 -9.32 -6.92
C PHE A 163 -5.30 -8.65 -6.80
N ARG A 164 -6.36 -9.44 -6.83
CA ARG A 164 -7.72 -8.96 -6.66
C ARG A 164 -8.33 -9.58 -5.41
N VAL A 165 -9.02 -8.77 -4.61
CA VAL A 165 -9.78 -9.21 -3.44
C VAL A 165 -11.16 -8.60 -3.53
N ASP A 166 -12.14 -9.42 -3.81
CA ASP A 166 -13.53 -9.01 -3.96
C ASP A 166 -14.28 -9.11 -2.61
N TRP A 167 -15.49 -8.53 -2.55
CA TRP A 167 -16.27 -8.48 -1.32
C TRP A 167 -16.63 -9.87 -0.78
N TRP A 168 -16.86 -10.84 -1.65
CA TRP A 168 -17.20 -12.23 -1.28
C TRP A 168 -15.99 -13.03 -0.77
N ASP A 169 -14.77 -12.56 -0.99
CA ASP A 169 -13.55 -13.15 -0.43
C ASP A 169 -13.36 -12.77 1.04
N VAL A 170 -14.15 -11.80 1.54
CA VAL A 170 -14.05 -11.31 2.92
C VAL A 170 -14.97 -12.11 3.82
N PRO A 171 -14.45 -12.78 4.87
CA PRO A 171 -15.27 -13.56 5.78
C PRO A 171 -16.45 -12.76 6.38
N GLY A 172 -17.62 -13.37 6.40
CA GLY A 172 -18.83 -12.76 6.94
C GLY A 172 -19.60 -11.87 5.96
N ARG A 173 -19.16 -11.79 4.69
CA ARG A 173 -19.90 -11.10 3.63
C ARG A 173 -20.56 -12.12 2.70
N ASP A 174 -21.89 -12.14 2.69
CA ASP A 174 -22.73 -12.95 1.86
C ASP A 174 -23.69 -12.10 1.01
N GLU A 175 -24.56 -12.71 0.22
CA GLU A 175 -25.53 -11.97 -0.60
C GLU A 175 -26.49 -11.14 0.26
N LYS A 176 -26.83 -11.60 1.46
CA LYS A 176 -27.68 -10.84 2.40
C LYS A 176 -26.96 -9.55 2.84
N TRP A 177 -25.69 -9.65 3.22
CA TRP A 177 -24.88 -8.48 3.55
C TRP A 177 -24.79 -7.49 2.36
N LYS A 178 -24.66 -8.00 1.14
CA LYS A 178 -24.63 -7.18 -0.08
C LYS A 178 -25.95 -6.43 -0.26
N ASP A 179 -27.10 -7.13 -0.18
CA ASP A 179 -28.41 -6.53 -0.35
C ASP A 179 -28.71 -5.47 0.72
N GLU A 180 -28.34 -5.74 1.97
CA GLU A 180 -28.41 -4.79 3.07
C GLU A 180 -27.53 -3.55 2.82
N THR A 181 -26.31 -3.75 2.31
CA THR A 181 -25.38 -2.67 2.00
C THR A 181 -25.92 -1.80 0.86
N ILE A 182 -26.43 -2.41 -0.21
CA ILE A 182 -27.03 -1.69 -1.34
C ILE A 182 -28.26 -0.91 -0.90
N SER A 183 -29.13 -1.49 -0.05
CA SER A 183 -30.33 -0.81 0.45
C SER A 183 -30.02 0.41 1.31
N ASN A 184 -28.91 0.39 2.05
CA ASN A 184 -28.46 1.48 2.90
C ASN A 184 -27.60 2.53 2.17
N THR A 185 -27.18 2.24 0.94
CA THR A 185 -26.33 3.13 0.14
C THR A 185 -26.93 3.31 -1.28
N SER A 186 -26.33 2.68 -2.26
CA SER A 186 -26.82 2.53 -3.62
C SER A 186 -26.02 1.44 -4.35
N GLN A 187 -26.59 0.91 -5.45
CA GLN A 187 -25.86 -0.02 -6.31
C GLN A 187 -24.55 0.58 -6.81
N LEU A 188 -24.57 1.83 -7.29
CA LEU A 188 -23.39 2.53 -7.80
C LEU A 188 -22.29 2.62 -6.74
N GLN A 189 -22.64 2.97 -5.51
CA GLN A 189 -21.69 3.08 -4.41
C GLN A 189 -21.17 1.71 -3.99
N PHE A 190 -22.00 0.68 -4.01
CA PHE A 190 -21.58 -0.69 -3.77
C PHE A 190 -20.56 -1.15 -4.81
N ASP A 191 -20.84 -0.94 -6.10
CA ASP A 191 -19.97 -1.34 -7.21
C ASP A 191 -18.59 -0.66 -7.13
N GLN A 192 -18.57 0.62 -6.78
CA GLN A 192 -17.32 1.37 -6.61
C GLN A 192 -16.49 0.89 -5.40
N GLU A 193 -17.14 0.73 -4.24
CA GLU A 193 -16.42 0.51 -2.97
C GLU A 193 -16.15 -0.98 -2.68
N PHE A 194 -17.02 -1.85 -3.17
CA PHE A 194 -16.97 -3.28 -2.88
C PHE A 194 -16.88 -4.16 -4.12
N GLY A 195 -17.47 -3.73 -5.24
CA GLY A 195 -17.51 -4.50 -6.49
C GLY A 195 -16.21 -4.47 -7.29
N ASN A 196 -15.22 -3.65 -6.89
CA ASN A 196 -13.98 -3.45 -7.65
C ASN A 196 -14.21 -3.11 -9.14
N THR A 197 -15.26 -2.35 -9.42
CA THR A 197 -15.62 -1.89 -10.75
C THR A 197 -15.01 -0.52 -11.02
N PHE A 198 -14.27 -0.39 -12.14
CA PHE A 198 -13.68 0.88 -12.57
C PHE A 198 -14.69 1.78 -13.28
#